data_ec5919e82caf70467975a5de38e1a7aa
#
_entry.id   ec5919e82caf70467975a5de38e1a7aa
#
_cell.length_a   1.000
_cell.length_b   1.000
_cell.length_c   1.000
_cell.angle_alpha   90.00
_cell.angle_beta   90.00
_cell.angle_gamma   90.00
#
_symmetry.space_group_name_H-M   'P 1'
#
loop_
_entity.id
_entity.type
_entity.pdbx_description
1 polymer ?
#
loop_
_entity_poly.entity_id
_entity_poly.type
_entity_poly.pdbx_seq_one_letter_code
_entity_poly.pdbx_strand_id
1 'polypeptide(L)'
;SEMCIRDRFNRKANGSLEPLAANCIDTGMGFERLCMILQGKKSNYDTDVFQPTIQRIAAMSGKTYGADEKCDVAMRVVADHLRAISFSIADGQLPSNVKAGYVIRRILRRAVRYGYTYLGFNEPFICRLVAGLVDQMGGQFPELKAQQTLIEKVIEEEESSFLRTLATGINLLD
;
A
#
# COMPACT_ATOMS: atom_id res chain seq x y z
N SER A 1 -28.86 3.45 -14.09
CA SER A 1 -27.95 4.54 -14.42
C SER A 1 -27.12 4.18 -15.65
N GLU A 2 -26.59 5.16 -16.38
CA GLU A 2 -25.80 4.94 -17.61
C GLU A 2 -24.53 4.10 -17.36
N MET A 3 -23.94 4.18 -16.18
CA MET A 3 -22.79 3.35 -15.79
C MET A 3 -23.12 1.86 -15.81
N CYS A 4 -24.28 1.45 -15.28
CA CYS A 4 -24.69 0.06 -15.30
C CYS A 4 -25.00 -0.47 -16.72
N ILE A 5 -25.32 0.42 -17.65
CA ILE A 5 -25.57 0.04 -19.04
C ILE A 5 -24.25 -0.30 -19.74
N ARG A 6 -23.22 0.53 -19.59
CA ARG A 6 -21.89 0.29 -20.20
C ARG A 6 -21.25 -1.02 -19.76
N ASP A 7 -21.41 -1.38 -18.50
CA ASP A 7 -20.78 -2.58 -17.93
C ASP A 7 -21.45 -3.89 -18.39
N ARG A 8 -22.67 -3.81 -18.94
CA ARG A 8 -23.49 -4.99 -19.25
C ARG A 8 -24.00 -5.04 -20.68
N PHE A 9 -24.06 -3.90 -21.38
CA PHE A 9 -24.71 -3.80 -22.68
C PHE A 9 -23.87 -2.99 -23.68
N ASN A 10 -23.89 -3.46 -24.93
CA ASN A 10 -23.43 -2.69 -26.07
C ASN A 10 -24.62 -1.98 -26.72
N ARG A 11 -24.51 -0.67 -26.94
CA ARG A 11 -25.54 0.14 -27.59
C ARG A 11 -25.31 0.17 -29.09
N LYS A 12 -26.23 -0.41 -29.86
CA LYS A 12 -26.19 -0.41 -31.33
C LYS A 12 -26.61 0.97 -31.91
N ALA A 13 -26.29 1.20 -33.19
CA ALA A 13 -26.62 2.44 -33.90
C ALA A 13 -28.12 2.72 -33.93
N ASN A 14 -28.97 1.69 -33.87
CA ASN A 14 -30.45 1.81 -33.83
C ASN A 14 -30.99 2.10 -32.40
N GLY A 15 -30.09 2.28 -31.41
CA GLY A 15 -30.45 2.55 -30.01
C GLY A 15 -30.76 1.31 -29.15
N SER A 16 -30.83 0.12 -29.74
CA SER A 16 -31.08 -1.12 -29.00
C SER A 16 -29.85 -1.52 -28.15
N LEU A 17 -30.10 -2.16 -27.01
CA LEU A 17 -29.08 -2.67 -26.10
C LEU A 17 -28.89 -4.16 -26.32
N GLU A 18 -27.67 -4.58 -26.59
CA GLU A 18 -27.26 -5.97 -26.70
C GLU A 18 -26.41 -6.35 -25.49
N PRO A 19 -26.73 -7.44 -24.78
CA PRO A 19 -25.90 -7.88 -23.66
C PRO A 19 -24.46 -8.18 -24.10
N LEU A 20 -23.48 -7.80 -23.27
CA LEU A 20 -22.09 -8.17 -23.47
C LEU A 20 -21.91 -9.66 -23.15
N ALA A 21 -20.95 -10.29 -23.83
CA ALA A 21 -20.59 -11.70 -23.59
C ALA A 21 -20.11 -11.96 -22.16
N ALA A 22 -19.53 -10.93 -21.52
CA ALA A 22 -19.12 -10.94 -20.11
C ALA A 22 -19.37 -9.56 -19.50
N ASN A 23 -19.58 -9.53 -18.19
CA ASN A 23 -19.65 -8.25 -17.46
C ASN A 23 -18.26 -7.61 -17.44
N CYS A 24 -18.19 -6.33 -17.79
CA CYS A 24 -16.97 -5.54 -17.79
C CYS A 24 -17.02 -4.48 -16.69
N ILE A 25 -15.86 -4.05 -16.23
CA ILE A 25 -15.69 -2.90 -15.35
C ILE A 25 -15.17 -1.75 -16.21
N ASP A 26 -15.94 -0.67 -16.31
CA ASP A 26 -15.58 0.52 -17.11
C ASP A 26 -15.14 1.68 -16.24
N THR A 27 -15.77 1.85 -15.09
CA THR A 27 -15.48 2.94 -14.16
C THR A 27 -15.07 2.43 -12.79
N GLY A 28 -14.05 3.08 -12.21
CA GLY A 28 -13.62 2.85 -10.84
C GLY A 28 -13.64 4.13 -10.01
N MET A 29 -13.77 3.98 -8.70
CA MET A 29 -13.71 5.08 -7.74
C MET A 29 -12.61 4.79 -6.72
N GLY A 30 -11.85 5.82 -6.33
CA GLY A 30 -10.82 5.67 -5.30
C GLY A 30 -11.45 5.30 -3.96
N PHE A 31 -11.19 4.08 -3.49
CA PHE A 31 -11.76 3.55 -2.24
C PHE A 31 -11.47 4.48 -1.06
N GLU A 32 -10.23 4.89 -0.88
CA GLU A 32 -9.79 5.75 0.23
C GLU A 32 -10.45 7.13 0.17
N ARG A 33 -10.64 7.67 -1.04
CA ARG A 33 -11.32 8.97 -1.24
C ARG A 33 -12.80 8.87 -0.87
N LEU A 34 -13.44 7.77 -1.23
CA LEU A 34 -14.83 7.52 -0.86
C LEU A 34 -14.97 7.38 0.66
N CYS A 35 -14.09 6.59 1.30
CA CYS A 35 -14.05 6.46 2.77
C CYS A 35 -13.85 7.82 3.45
N MET A 36 -12.96 8.65 2.94
CA MET A 36 -12.71 10.00 3.45
C MET A 36 -13.98 10.84 3.48
N ILE A 37 -14.72 10.85 2.36
CA ILE A 37 -15.97 11.63 2.24
C ILE A 37 -17.05 11.08 3.19
N LEU A 38 -17.25 9.76 3.19
CA LEU A 38 -18.26 9.12 4.03
C LEU A 38 -18.01 9.28 5.54
N GLN A 39 -16.74 9.34 5.94
CA GLN A 39 -16.32 9.55 7.32
C GLN A 39 -16.17 11.04 7.69
N GLY A 40 -16.45 11.96 6.78
CA GLY A 40 -16.32 13.41 7.01
C GLY A 40 -14.89 13.86 7.32
N LYS A 41 -13.88 13.14 6.83
CA LYS A 41 -12.47 13.46 7.04
C LYS A 41 -11.92 14.41 6.00
N LYS A 42 -10.85 15.15 6.33
CA LYS A 42 -10.18 16.07 5.40
C LYS A 42 -9.03 15.43 4.64
N SER A 43 -8.53 14.29 5.10
CA SER A 43 -7.44 13.53 4.48
C SER A 43 -7.80 12.03 4.44
N ASN A 44 -7.38 11.35 3.38
CA ASN A 44 -7.49 9.89 3.28
C ASN A 44 -6.80 9.20 4.46
N TYR A 45 -5.69 9.78 4.94
CA TYR A 45 -4.88 9.22 6.02
C TYR A 45 -5.55 9.33 7.41
N ASP A 46 -6.60 10.16 7.55
CA ASP A 46 -7.36 10.30 8.79
C ASP A 46 -8.51 9.30 8.91
N THR A 47 -8.68 8.46 7.89
CA THR A 47 -9.71 7.41 7.88
C THR A 47 -9.28 6.17 8.66
N ASP A 48 -10.25 5.33 9.00
CA ASP A 48 -10.02 4.02 9.61
C ASP A 48 -9.22 3.06 8.73
N VAL A 49 -9.10 3.35 7.43
CA VAL A 49 -8.29 2.58 6.48
C VAL A 49 -6.79 2.72 6.77
N PHE A 50 -6.32 3.92 7.16
CA PHE A 50 -4.90 4.20 7.37
C PHE A 50 -4.51 4.36 8.83
N GLN A 51 -5.40 4.90 9.66
CA GLN A 51 -5.07 5.24 11.06
C GLN A 51 -4.53 4.07 11.88
N PRO A 52 -5.06 2.83 11.82
CA PRO A 52 -4.50 1.72 12.58
C PRO A 52 -3.03 1.45 12.25
N THR A 53 -2.67 1.50 10.96
CA THR A 53 -1.29 1.31 10.52
C THR A 53 -0.40 2.48 10.93
N ILE A 54 -0.86 3.73 10.76
CA ILE A 54 -0.13 4.95 11.15
C ILE A 54 0.16 4.94 12.66
N GLN A 55 -0.82 4.61 13.49
CA GLN A 55 -0.65 4.55 14.94
C GLN A 55 0.32 3.43 15.36
N ARG A 56 0.33 2.31 14.65
CA ARG A 56 1.32 1.24 14.89
C ARG A 56 2.73 1.70 14.52
N ILE A 57 2.91 2.41 13.40
CA ILE A 57 4.20 2.98 13.01
C ILE A 57 4.66 4.01 14.05
N ALA A 58 3.77 4.88 14.51
CA ALA A 58 4.03 5.87 15.55
C ALA A 58 4.52 5.19 16.85
N ALA A 59 3.82 4.17 17.31
CA ALA A 59 4.21 3.39 18.49
C ALA A 59 5.58 2.71 18.34
N MET A 60 5.86 2.12 17.17
CA MET A 60 7.15 1.46 16.90
C MET A 60 8.31 2.45 16.81
N SER A 61 8.10 3.64 16.29
CA SER A 61 9.13 4.69 16.15
C SER A 61 9.32 5.53 17.41
N GLY A 62 8.41 5.42 18.39
CA GLY A 62 8.38 6.29 19.57
C GLY A 62 8.01 7.73 19.24
N LYS A 63 7.42 8.01 18.09
CA LYS A 63 7.01 9.34 17.64
C LYS A 63 5.50 9.50 17.67
N THR A 64 5.03 10.75 17.79
CA THR A 64 3.60 11.07 17.83
C THR A 64 3.17 11.59 16.47
N TYR A 65 2.15 10.97 15.85
CA TYR A 65 1.54 11.47 14.63
C TYR A 65 0.82 12.79 14.89
N GLY A 66 1.07 13.79 14.05
CA GLY A 66 0.57 15.15 14.21
C GLY A 66 1.52 16.10 14.91
N ALA A 67 2.69 15.64 15.39
CA ALA A 67 3.66 16.48 16.10
C ALA A 67 4.72 17.10 15.18
N ASP A 68 5.10 16.42 14.11
CA ASP A 68 6.11 16.87 13.14
C ASP A 68 5.72 16.48 11.73
N GLU A 69 5.64 17.44 10.82
CA GLU A 69 5.18 17.23 9.45
C GLU A 69 6.03 16.20 8.67
N LYS A 70 7.35 16.20 8.87
CA LYS A 70 8.24 15.26 8.17
C LYS A 70 8.02 13.82 8.64
N CYS A 71 7.82 13.64 9.94
CA CYS A 71 7.47 12.35 10.53
C CYS A 71 6.08 11.89 10.07
N ASP A 72 5.11 12.79 10.01
CA ASP A 72 3.75 12.51 9.55
C ASP A 72 3.73 12.05 8.09
N VAL A 73 4.46 12.76 7.22
CA VAL A 73 4.62 12.38 5.81
C VAL A 73 5.27 10.99 5.71
N ALA A 74 6.31 10.73 6.50
CA ALA A 74 6.96 9.42 6.50
C ALA A 74 6.02 8.29 6.93
N MET A 75 5.23 8.49 7.98
CA MET A 75 4.24 7.52 8.44
C MET A 75 3.17 7.26 7.38
N ARG A 76 2.68 8.30 6.70
CA ARG A 76 1.72 8.18 5.59
C ARG A 76 2.29 7.41 4.42
N VAL A 77 3.53 7.71 4.02
CA VAL A 77 4.24 7.01 2.94
C VAL A 77 4.40 5.52 3.26
N VAL A 78 4.83 5.20 4.47
CA VAL A 78 5.00 3.80 4.91
C VAL A 78 3.66 3.06 4.91
N ALA A 79 2.61 3.66 5.47
CA ALA A 79 1.28 3.05 5.54
C ALA A 79 0.66 2.80 4.15
N ASP A 80 0.80 3.75 3.23
CA ASP A 80 0.33 3.64 1.86
C ASP A 80 1.10 2.54 1.09
N HIS A 81 2.43 2.57 1.20
CA HIS A 81 3.29 1.66 0.46
C HIS A 81 3.22 0.22 0.99
N LEU A 82 3.04 0.03 2.31
CA LEU A 82 2.79 -1.29 2.90
C LEU A 82 1.62 -2.00 2.21
N ARG A 83 0.50 -1.30 2.03
CA ARG A 83 -0.68 -1.86 1.36
C ARG A 83 -0.38 -2.24 -0.08
N ALA A 84 0.18 -1.30 -0.85
CA ALA A 84 0.50 -1.52 -2.26
C ALA A 84 1.43 -2.73 -2.45
N ILE A 85 2.48 -2.85 -1.63
CA ILE A 85 3.46 -3.93 -1.70
C ILE A 85 2.83 -5.26 -1.29
N SER A 86 2.11 -5.30 -0.17
CA SER A 86 1.51 -6.53 0.36
C SER A 86 0.49 -7.13 -0.60
N PHE A 87 -0.38 -6.32 -1.18
CA PHE A 87 -1.33 -6.78 -2.19
C PHE A 87 -0.63 -7.23 -3.48
N SER A 88 0.38 -6.51 -3.94
CA SER A 88 1.16 -6.92 -5.13
C SER A 88 1.82 -8.28 -4.93
N ILE A 89 2.41 -8.53 -3.76
CA ILE A 89 3.04 -9.83 -3.44
C ILE A 89 1.97 -10.91 -3.32
N ALA A 90 0.83 -10.63 -2.70
CA ALA A 90 -0.29 -11.57 -2.60
C ALA A 90 -0.80 -11.98 -3.99
N ASP A 91 -0.78 -11.07 -4.96
CA ASP A 91 -1.13 -11.33 -6.37
C ASP A 91 0.02 -11.98 -7.17
N GLY A 92 1.12 -12.38 -6.52
CA GLY A 92 2.24 -13.07 -7.13
C GLY A 92 3.28 -12.17 -7.81
N GLN A 93 3.19 -10.83 -7.62
CA GLN A 93 4.16 -9.89 -8.17
C GLN A 93 5.28 -9.62 -7.16
N LEU A 94 6.43 -10.28 -7.35
CA LEU A 94 7.56 -10.12 -6.45
C LEU A 94 8.46 -8.93 -6.83
N PRO A 95 9.10 -8.27 -5.85
CA PRO A 95 10.13 -7.27 -6.11
C PRO A 95 11.26 -7.85 -6.98
N SER A 96 11.69 -7.11 -8.01
CA SER A 96 12.74 -7.56 -8.92
C SER A 96 13.48 -6.37 -9.55
N ASN A 97 14.44 -6.66 -10.45
CA ASN A 97 15.18 -5.63 -11.18
C ASN A 97 14.51 -5.23 -12.51
N VAL A 98 13.43 -5.92 -12.90
CA VAL A 98 12.80 -5.77 -14.22
C VAL A 98 11.29 -5.67 -14.15
N LYS A 99 10.67 -5.05 -15.14
CA LYS A 99 9.21 -4.98 -15.36
C LYS A 99 8.47 -4.47 -14.12
N ALA A 100 7.31 -5.07 -13.82
CA ALA A 100 6.47 -4.69 -12.68
C ALA A 100 7.19 -4.84 -11.32
N GLY A 101 8.01 -5.89 -11.14
CA GLY A 101 8.77 -6.11 -9.92
C GLY A 101 9.76 -5.00 -9.60
N TYR A 102 10.29 -4.30 -10.61
CA TYR A 102 11.13 -3.12 -10.40
C TYR A 102 10.37 -1.97 -9.76
N VAL A 103 9.11 -1.76 -10.17
CA VAL A 103 8.26 -0.72 -9.59
C VAL A 103 7.96 -1.03 -8.12
N ILE A 104 7.58 -2.29 -7.81
CA ILE A 104 7.32 -2.75 -6.44
C ILE A 104 8.56 -2.56 -5.56
N ARG A 105 9.73 -2.95 -6.06
CA ARG A 105 11.01 -2.75 -5.35
C ARG A 105 11.28 -1.28 -5.08
N ARG A 106 11.02 -0.38 -6.01
CA ARG A 106 11.19 1.07 -5.82
C ARG A 106 10.24 1.62 -4.76
N ILE A 107 8.99 1.18 -4.76
CA ILE A 107 7.99 1.57 -3.76
C ILE A 107 8.45 1.14 -2.36
N LEU A 108 8.89 -0.13 -2.22
CA LEU A 108 9.41 -0.65 -0.95
C LEU A 108 10.62 0.15 -0.46
N ARG A 109 11.63 0.34 -1.31
CA ARG A 109 12.83 1.10 -0.95
C ARG A 109 12.53 2.55 -0.60
N ARG A 110 11.53 3.16 -1.22
CA ARG A 110 11.07 4.49 -0.83
C ARG A 110 10.53 4.48 0.59
N ALA A 111 9.68 3.53 0.95
CA ALA A 111 9.15 3.40 2.30
C ALA A 111 10.25 3.17 3.35
N VAL A 112 11.20 2.27 3.07
CA VAL A 112 12.36 2.00 3.94
C VAL A 112 13.19 3.27 4.15
N ARG A 113 13.47 4.02 3.08
CA ARG A 113 14.23 5.27 3.17
C ARG A 113 13.52 6.32 4.04
N TYR A 114 12.20 6.47 3.89
CA TYR A 114 11.44 7.40 4.75
C TYR A 114 11.46 6.95 6.21
N GLY A 115 11.32 5.67 6.48
CA GLY A 115 11.42 5.11 7.82
C GLY A 115 12.80 5.34 8.45
N TYR A 116 13.85 5.07 7.69
CA TYR A 116 15.23 5.32 8.14
C TYR A 116 15.49 6.81 8.42
N THR A 117 15.19 7.67 7.45
CA THR A 117 15.56 9.09 7.52
C THR A 117 14.76 9.88 8.57
N TYR A 118 13.47 9.61 8.71
CA TYR A 118 12.58 10.45 9.51
C TYR A 118 12.04 9.78 10.77
N LEU A 119 11.97 8.44 10.78
CA LEU A 119 11.41 7.68 11.90
C LEU A 119 12.46 6.95 12.74
N GLY A 120 13.72 6.92 12.28
CA GLY A 120 14.85 6.34 13.00
C GLY A 120 14.93 4.81 12.96
N PHE A 121 14.28 4.17 11.99
CA PHE A 121 14.34 2.72 11.83
C PHE A 121 15.67 2.29 11.16
N ASN A 122 16.50 1.57 11.88
CA ASN A 122 17.79 1.05 11.41
C ASN A 122 17.74 -0.45 11.05
N GLU A 123 16.63 -1.11 11.36
CA GLU A 123 16.38 -2.53 11.13
C GLU A 123 15.09 -2.70 10.31
N PRO A 124 14.85 -3.90 9.72
CA PRO A 124 13.59 -4.19 9.04
C PRO A 124 12.38 -3.97 9.95
N PHE A 125 11.44 -3.18 9.48
CA PHE A 125 10.27 -2.77 10.25
C PHE A 125 8.95 -2.90 9.48
N ILE A 126 8.95 -2.75 8.15
CA ILE A 126 7.75 -2.84 7.32
C ILE A 126 7.18 -4.27 7.38
N CYS A 127 8.03 -5.29 7.37
CA CYS A 127 7.61 -6.68 7.52
C CYS A 127 6.80 -6.90 8.80
N ARG A 128 7.13 -6.22 9.91
CA ARG A 128 6.42 -6.31 11.20
C ARG A 128 5.02 -5.65 11.17
N LEU A 129 4.73 -4.83 10.17
CA LEU A 129 3.43 -4.17 9.99
C LEU A 129 2.43 -5.05 9.23
N VAL A 130 2.91 -6.06 8.51
CA VAL A 130 2.09 -6.94 7.64
C VAL A 130 1.00 -7.64 8.44
N ALA A 131 1.31 -8.18 9.61
CA ALA A 131 0.33 -8.84 10.47
C ALA A 131 -0.86 -7.92 10.79
N GLY A 132 -0.61 -6.65 11.10
CA GLY A 132 -1.68 -5.68 11.37
C GLY A 132 -2.52 -5.33 10.13
N LEU A 133 -1.93 -5.33 8.96
CA LEU A 133 -2.67 -5.18 7.71
C LEU A 133 -3.56 -6.41 7.45
N VAL A 134 -3.04 -7.61 7.70
CA VAL A 134 -3.81 -8.87 7.58
C VAL A 134 -4.97 -8.91 8.56
N ASP A 135 -4.76 -8.49 9.81
CA ASP A 135 -5.84 -8.40 10.81
C ASP A 135 -6.95 -7.44 10.36
N GLN A 136 -6.58 -6.32 9.74
CA GLN A 136 -7.52 -5.30 9.29
C GLN A 136 -8.26 -5.68 8.00
N MET A 137 -7.58 -6.26 7.02
CA MET A 137 -8.11 -6.46 5.67
C MET A 137 -8.27 -7.92 5.25
N GLY A 138 -7.65 -8.86 5.94
CA GLY A 138 -7.64 -10.27 5.58
C GLY A 138 -9.01 -10.97 5.64
N GLY A 139 -9.99 -10.36 6.31
CA GLY A 139 -11.39 -10.83 6.28
C GLY A 139 -12.07 -10.62 4.93
N GLN A 140 -11.74 -9.55 4.24
CA GLN A 140 -12.25 -9.21 2.90
C GLN A 140 -11.33 -9.72 1.79
N PHE A 141 -10.04 -9.84 2.08
CA PHE A 141 -8.99 -10.25 1.14
C PHE A 141 -8.25 -11.47 1.69
N PRO A 142 -8.84 -12.68 1.59
CA PRO A 142 -8.29 -13.90 2.18
C PRO A 142 -6.89 -14.27 1.63
N GLU A 143 -6.53 -13.81 0.43
CA GLU A 143 -5.22 -13.97 -0.17
C GLU A 143 -4.11 -13.32 0.66
N LEU A 144 -4.36 -12.18 1.32
CA LEU A 144 -3.41 -11.55 2.24
C LEU A 144 -3.09 -12.47 3.42
N LYS A 145 -4.10 -13.11 3.98
CA LYS A 145 -3.95 -14.03 5.11
C LYS A 145 -3.25 -15.32 4.67
N ALA A 146 -3.63 -15.87 3.52
CA ALA A 146 -3.02 -17.09 2.97
C ALA A 146 -1.53 -16.91 2.66
N GLN A 147 -1.12 -15.71 2.24
CA GLN A 147 0.24 -15.40 1.81
C GLN A 147 1.05 -14.59 2.85
N GLN A 148 0.53 -14.38 4.05
CA GLN A 148 1.16 -13.52 5.06
C GLN A 148 2.63 -13.84 5.28
N THR A 149 2.98 -15.09 5.50
CA THR A 149 4.37 -15.52 5.74
C THR A 149 5.29 -15.23 4.56
N LEU A 150 4.79 -15.38 3.34
CA LEU A 150 5.54 -15.04 2.13
C LEU A 150 5.77 -13.53 2.04
N ILE A 151 4.73 -12.74 2.27
CA ILE A 151 4.78 -11.27 2.22
C ILE A 151 5.80 -10.77 3.24
N GLU A 152 5.74 -11.23 4.49
CA GLU A 152 6.65 -10.85 5.56
C GLU A 152 8.11 -11.15 5.19
N LYS A 153 8.40 -12.36 4.72
CA LYS A 153 9.77 -12.78 4.34
C LYS A 153 10.32 -12.00 3.16
N VAL A 154 9.51 -11.80 2.11
CA VAL A 154 9.94 -11.07 0.91
C VAL A 154 10.26 -9.62 1.27
N ILE A 155 9.42 -8.97 2.08
CA ILE A 155 9.64 -7.61 2.55
C ILE A 155 10.89 -7.55 3.42
N GLU A 156 11.05 -8.45 4.39
CA GLU A 156 12.20 -8.49 5.29
C GLU A 156 13.54 -8.64 4.56
N GLU A 157 13.61 -9.51 3.56
CA GLU A 157 14.81 -9.71 2.76
C GLU A 157 15.19 -8.46 1.95
N GLU A 158 14.21 -7.83 1.31
CA GLU A 158 14.44 -6.59 0.54
C GLU A 158 14.80 -5.40 1.45
N GLU A 159 14.16 -5.28 2.63
CA GLU A 159 14.50 -4.27 3.64
C GLU A 159 15.94 -4.44 4.12
N SER A 160 16.30 -5.66 4.56
CA SER A 160 17.63 -6.00 5.06
C SER A 160 18.72 -5.71 4.02
N SER A 161 18.46 -6.11 2.77
CA SER A 161 19.39 -5.85 1.66
C SER A 161 19.55 -4.35 1.39
N PHE A 162 18.46 -3.61 1.39
CA PHE A 162 18.49 -2.18 1.10
C PHE A 162 19.09 -1.35 2.23
N LEU A 163 18.80 -1.67 3.49
CA LEU A 163 19.36 -0.98 4.66
C LEU A 163 20.88 -1.09 4.69
N ARG A 164 21.45 -2.26 4.37
CA ARG A 164 22.91 -2.41 4.22
C ARG A 164 23.49 -1.49 3.15
N THR A 165 22.84 -1.41 2.00
CA THR A 165 23.25 -0.52 0.91
C THR A 165 23.13 0.95 1.28
N LEU A 166 22.05 1.31 1.97
CA LEU A 166 21.77 2.68 2.41
C LEU A 166 22.80 3.15 3.43
N ALA A 167 23.12 2.34 4.44
CA ALA A 167 24.15 2.63 5.44
C ALA A 167 25.53 2.84 4.79
N THR A 168 25.90 1.97 3.84
CA THR A 168 27.16 2.11 3.11
C THR A 168 27.19 3.39 2.26
N GLY A 169 26.06 3.74 1.60
CA GLY A 169 25.97 4.95 0.78
C GLY A 169 26.08 6.24 1.59
N ILE A 170 25.49 6.28 2.77
CA ILE A 170 25.58 7.43 3.69
C ILE A 170 27.01 7.60 4.18
N ASN A 171 27.65 6.53 4.64
CA ASN A 171 29.04 6.57 5.11
C ASN A 171 30.07 6.98 4.03
N LEU A 172 29.71 6.94 2.74
CA LEU A 172 30.56 7.38 1.64
C LEU A 172 30.36 8.88 1.30
N LEU A 173 29.30 9.50 1.82
CA LEU A 173 28.96 10.91 1.57
C LEU A 173 29.38 11.84 2.72
N ASP A 174 29.62 11.26 3.91
CA ASP A 174 30.21 11.90 5.09
C ASP A 174 31.75 11.84 5.02
#